data_ea187f6c868d9a89e819815f30478634
#
_entry.id   ea187f6c868d9a89e819815f30478634
#
_cell.length_a   1.000
_cell.length_b   1.000
_cell.length_c   1.000
_cell.angle_alpha   90.00
_cell.angle_beta   90.00
_cell.angle_gamma   90.00
#
_symmetry.space_group_name_H-M   'P 1'
#
loop_
_entity.id
_entity.type
_entity.pdbx_description
1 polymer ?
#
loop_
_entity_poly.entity_id
_entity_poly.type
_entity_poly.pdbx_seq_one_letter_code
_entity_poly.pdbx_strand_id
1 'polypeptide(L)'
;MKKEVKDTIIVELGEKLKEYAHFYLVDLTGLNAEQTSDLRRKCFKSDIKLLVVKNKLLHKAFEASETDFTPLYDCLKGNTAMMFCQTANVPAKLLKEYKDKKQEIPALKGAFAEESFFVGADKLAELVAIKSKNELIADVVALLQSPIKNVMSGLNAGGKLHGLLDAIAERNK
;
A
#
# COMPACT_ATOMS: atom_id res chain seq x y z
N MET A 1 -17.11 29.59 -0.64
CA MET A 1 -16.60 29.01 0.61
C MET A 1 -16.02 30.13 1.45
N LYS A 2 -16.49 30.32 2.67
CA LYS A 2 -15.97 31.37 3.59
C LYS A 2 -14.53 31.05 3.98
N LYS A 3 -13.74 32.05 4.37
CA LYS A 3 -12.32 31.89 4.72
C LYS A 3 -12.13 30.95 5.91
N GLU A 4 -12.94 31.11 6.94
CA GLU A 4 -12.96 30.27 8.15
C GLU A 4 -13.09 28.76 7.85
N VAL A 5 -14.01 28.38 6.93
CA VAL A 5 -14.19 26.98 6.53
C VAL A 5 -12.97 26.41 5.79
N LYS A 6 -12.21 27.25 5.07
CA LYS A 6 -10.98 26.79 4.40
C LYS A 6 -9.88 26.52 5.41
N ASP A 7 -9.77 27.39 6.40
CA ASP A 7 -8.75 27.28 7.44
C ASP A 7 -9.03 26.05 8.32
N THR A 8 -10.30 25.77 8.64
CA THR A 8 -10.70 24.53 9.35
C THR A 8 -10.33 23.28 8.54
N ILE A 9 -10.59 23.26 7.23
CA ILE A 9 -10.24 22.11 6.37
C ILE A 9 -8.73 21.91 6.31
N ILE A 10 -7.93 22.97 6.27
CA ILE A 10 -6.47 22.87 6.25
C ILE A 10 -5.95 22.25 7.56
N VAL A 11 -6.51 22.65 8.70
CA VAL A 11 -6.16 22.08 10.01
C VAL A 11 -6.54 20.60 10.08
N GLU A 12 -7.78 20.25 9.70
CA GLU A 12 -8.23 18.85 9.66
C GLU A 12 -7.38 17.97 8.74
N LEU A 13 -6.91 18.52 7.60
CA LEU A 13 -6.01 17.80 6.70
C LEU A 13 -4.63 17.62 7.32
N GLY A 14 -4.11 18.63 8.00
CA GLY A 14 -2.85 18.54 8.72
C GLY A 14 -2.88 17.49 9.84
N GLU A 15 -3.98 17.41 10.60
CA GLU A 15 -4.18 16.37 11.61
C GLU A 15 -4.21 14.98 10.98
N LYS A 16 -4.92 14.80 9.86
CA LYS A 16 -4.97 13.52 9.15
C LYS A 16 -3.63 13.12 8.55
N LEU A 17 -2.84 14.07 8.06
CA LEU A 17 -1.48 13.81 7.58
C LEU A 17 -0.55 13.32 8.71
N LYS A 18 -0.79 13.73 9.95
CA LYS A 18 -0.07 13.24 11.13
C LYS A 18 -0.60 11.90 11.64
N GLU A 19 -1.93 11.66 11.51
CA GLU A 19 -2.58 10.43 11.97
C GLU A 19 -2.22 9.21 11.09
N TYR A 20 -2.14 9.42 9.77
CA TYR A 20 -1.90 8.35 8.79
C TYR A 20 -0.47 8.40 8.27
N ALA A 21 0.25 7.26 8.38
CA ALA A 21 1.63 7.17 7.93
C ALA A 21 1.77 7.24 6.40
N HIS A 22 0.74 6.82 5.66
CA HIS A 22 0.78 6.72 4.20
C HIS A 22 -0.44 7.36 3.56
N PHE A 23 -0.24 8.04 2.43
CA PHE A 23 -1.34 8.56 1.62
C PHE A 23 -1.05 8.45 0.13
N TYR A 24 -2.12 8.38 -0.65
CA TYR A 24 -2.10 8.27 -2.10
C TYR A 24 -2.90 9.41 -2.71
N LEU A 25 -2.37 10.01 -3.77
CA LEU A 25 -3.05 10.99 -4.61
C LEU A 25 -3.56 10.29 -5.86
N VAL A 26 -4.87 10.29 -6.06
CA VAL A 26 -5.51 9.60 -7.18
C VAL A 26 -6.40 10.56 -7.97
N ASP A 27 -6.52 10.29 -9.27
CA ASP A 27 -7.46 10.97 -10.15
C ASP A 27 -8.78 10.20 -10.20
N LEU A 28 -9.88 10.91 -9.96
CA LEU A 28 -11.23 10.37 -10.05
C LEU A 28 -12.01 10.96 -11.23
N THR A 29 -11.32 11.63 -12.16
CA THR A 29 -11.99 12.28 -13.31
C THR A 29 -12.61 11.22 -14.21
N GLY A 30 -13.90 11.35 -14.52
CA GLY A 30 -14.60 10.42 -15.42
C GLY A 30 -15.31 9.24 -14.73
N LEU A 31 -15.23 9.10 -13.41
CA LEU A 31 -16.05 8.12 -12.68
C LEU A 31 -17.51 8.56 -12.58
N ASN A 32 -18.42 7.64 -12.85
CA ASN A 32 -19.84 7.80 -12.60
C ASN A 32 -20.14 7.76 -11.09
N ALA A 33 -21.33 8.26 -10.71
CA ALA A 33 -21.75 8.28 -9.31
C ALA A 33 -21.81 6.86 -8.68
N GLU A 34 -22.24 5.87 -9.43
CA GLU A 34 -22.25 4.46 -9.03
C GLU A 34 -20.83 3.94 -8.76
N GLN A 35 -19.93 4.12 -9.72
CA GLN A 35 -18.52 3.72 -9.59
C GLN A 35 -17.82 4.41 -8.43
N THR A 36 -18.11 5.71 -8.21
CA THR A 36 -17.58 6.46 -7.07
C THR A 36 -18.10 5.90 -5.75
N SER A 37 -19.37 5.52 -5.69
CA SER A 37 -19.96 4.90 -4.50
C SER A 37 -19.34 3.53 -4.22
N ASP A 38 -19.14 2.71 -5.25
CA ASP A 38 -18.49 1.41 -5.13
C ASP A 38 -17.04 1.52 -4.71
N LEU A 39 -16.30 2.50 -5.26
CA LEU A 39 -14.94 2.80 -4.82
C LEU A 39 -14.89 3.16 -3.34
N ARG A 40 -15.79 4.03 -2.87
CA ARG A 40 -15.88 4.40 -1.45
C ARG A 40 -16.19 3.21 -0.56
N ARG A 41 -17.09 2.32 -0.97
CA ARG A 41 -17.43 1.09 -0.23
C ARG A 41 -16.22 0.15 -0.13
N LYS A 42 -15.45 0.00 -1.21
CA LYS A 42 -14.23 -0.81 -1.22
C LYS A 42 -13.14 -0.19 -0.35
N CYS A 43 -12.93 1.12 -0.46
CA CYS A 43 -11.99 1.84 0.41
C CYS A 43 -12.35 1.64 1.88
N PHE A 44 -13.63 1.77 2.23
CA PHE A 44 -14.09 1.57 3.60
C PHE A 44 -13.86 0.14 4.11
N LYS A 45 -14.09 -0.88 3.27
CA LYS A 45 -13.81 -2.30 3.61
C LYS A 45 -12.33 -2.59 3.82
N SER A 46 -11.46 -1.79 3.22
CA SER A 46 -9.99 -1.93 3.29
C SER A 46 -9.35 -0.94 4.27
N ASP A 47 -10.13 -0.31 5.15
CA ASP A 47 -9.68 0.72 6.09
C ASP A 47 -8.94 1.89 5.43
N ILE A 48 -9.34 2.24 4.21
CA ILE A 48 -8.82 3.39 3.47
C ILE A 48 -9.80 4.55 3.59
N LYS A 49 -9.33 5.69 4.06
CA LYS A 49 -10.13 6.91 4.15
C LYS A 49 -9.98 7.74 2.88
N LEU A 50 -11.02 7.77 2.06
CA LEU A 50 -11.05 8.53 0.81
C LEU A 50 -11.62 9.93 1.04
N LEU A 51 -10.84 10.95 0.72
CA LEU A 51 -11.21 12.36 0.78
C LEU A 51 -10.98 13.05 -0.57
N VAL A 52 -11.95 13.81 -1.02
CA VAL A 52 -11.81 14.66 -2.22
C VAL A 52 -11.64 16.10 -1.75
N VAL A 53 -10.50 16.69 -2.06
CA VAL A 53 -10.12 18.02 -1.58
C VAL A 53 -9.63 18.88 -2.74
N LYS A 54 -9.81 20.19 -2.62
CA LYS A 54 -9.28 21.14 -3.60
C LYS A 54 -7.75 21.22 -3.52
N ASN A 55 -7.07 21.13 -4.66
CA ASN A 55 -5.61 21.14 -4.76
C ASN A 55 -4.94 22.33 -4.02
N LYS A 56 -5.55 23.53 -4.08
CA LYS A 56 -5.04 24.72 -3.36
C LYS A 56 -5.07 24.57 -1.84
N LEU A 57 -6.01 23.78 -1.30
CA LEU A 57 -6.09 23.53 0.14
C LEU A 57 -5.08 22.46 0.54
N LEU A 58 -4.89 21.44 -0.32
CA LEU A 58 -3.85 20.42 -0.14
C LEU A 58 -2.45 21.04 -0.13
N HIS A 59 -2.17 21.93 -1.09
CA HIS A 59 -0.88 22.64 -1.14
C HIS A 59 -0.58 23.38 0.16
N LYS A 60 -1.56 24.12 0.68
CA LYS A 60 -1.40 24.83 1.96
C LYS A 60 -1.25 23.89 3.16
N ALA A 61 -1.94 22.74 3.14
CA ALA A 61 -1.79 21.75 4.20
C ALA A 61 -0.39 21.10 4.15
N PHE A 62 0.17 20.88 2.97
CA PHE A 62 1.53 20.38 2.79
C PHE A 62 2.58 21.41 3.20
N GLU A 63 2.39 22.70 2.88
CA GLU A 63 3.27 23.79 3.36
C GLU A 63 3.26 23.95 4.89
N ALA A 64 2.11 23.67 5.51
CA ALA A 64 1.98 23.75 6.98
C ALA A 64 2.48 22.48 7.70
N SER A 65 2.83 21.43 6.98
CA SER A 65 3.36 20.18 7.55
C SER A 65 4.87 20.27 7.78
N GLU A 66 5.38 19.47 8.70
CA GLU A 66 6.81 19.40 9.02
C GLU A 66 7.62 18.64 7.94
N THR A 67 6.95 17.83 7.12
CA THR A 67 7.56 17.03 6.06
C THR A 67 7.53 17.78 4.74
N ASP A 68 8.63 17.77 4.01
CA ASP A 68 8.76 18.39 2.69
C ASP A 68 8.05 17.54 1.61
N PHE A 69 6.89 18.00 1.16
CA PHE A 69 6.10 17.35 0.09
C PHE A 69 6.33 17.98 -1.29
N THR A 70 7.41 18.69 -1.49
CA THR A 70 7.74 19.37 -2.77
C THR A 70 7.60 18.47 -4.01
N PRO A 71 8.06 17.19 -4.00
CA PRO A 71 7.93 16.32 -5.18
C PRO A 71 6.50 16.01 -5.60
N LEU A 72 5.52 16.17 -4.69
CA LEU A 72 4.11 15.89 -4.96
C LEU A 72 3.34 17.10 -5.52
N TYR A 73 3.92 18.30 -5.52
CA TYR A 73 3.22 19.50 -6.02
C TYR A 73 2.87 19.41 -7.49
N ASP A 74 3.72 18.80 -8.31
CA ASP A 74 3.44 18.58 -9.73
C ASP A 74 2.24 17.64 -9.97
N CYS A 75 1.92 16.79 -9.01
CA CYS A 75 0.76 15.89 -9.07
C CYS A 75 -0.56 16.58 -8.74
N LEU A 76 -0.55 17.79 -8.18
CA LEU A 76 -1.75 18.54 -7.76
C LEU A 76 -2.44 19.26 -8.93
N LYS A 77 -2.52 18.64 -10.10
CA LYS A 77 -3.21 19.16 -11.31
C LYS A 77 -4.53 18.40 -11.52
N GLY A 78 -5.60 19.11 -11.89
CA GLY A 78 -6.91 18.50 -12.12
C GLY A 78 -7.64 18.07 -10.85
N ASN A 79 -8.53 17.08 -10.96
CA ASN A 79 -9.23 16.52 -9.81
C ASN A 79 -8.29 15.60 -9.02
N THR A 80 -8.23 15.81 -7.72
CA THR A 80 -7.37 15.01 -6.85
C THR A 80 -8.17 14.53 -5.64
N ALA A 81 -8.12 13.25 -5.39
CA ALA A 81 -8.60 12.63 -4.17
C ALA A 81 -7.41 12.06 -3.39
N MET A 82 -7.50 12.12 -2.09
CA MET A 82 -6.54 11.52 -1.19
C MET A 82 -7.11 10.24 -0.60
N MET A 83 -6.31 9.20 -0.60
CA MET A 83 -6.55 7.94 0.11
C MET A 83 -5.56 7.86 1.27
N PHE A 84 -6.03 7.91 2.49
CA PHE A 84 -5.23 7.72 3.69
C PHE A 84 -5.29 6.27 4.14
N CYS A 85 -4.17 5.71 4.56
CA CYS A 85 -4.07 4.33 5.03
C CYS A 85 -2.95 4.16 6.05
N GLN A 86 -3.06 3.11 6.87
CA GLN A 86 -2.02 2.71 7.82
C GLN A 86 -1.01 1.74 7.19
N THR A 87 -1.42 1.01 6.14
CA THR A 87 -0.58 0.04 5.45
C THR A 87 -0.34 0.48 4.02
N ALA A 88 0.92 0.63 3.63
CA ALA A 88 1.30 1.19 2.34
C ALA A 88 0.75 0.41 1.13
N ASN A 89 0.70 -0.92 1.17
CA ASN A 89 0.35 -1.74 0.01
C ASN A 89 -1.15 -1.85 -0.29
N VAL A 90 -2.03 -1.54 0.68
CA VAL A 90 -3.49 -1.76 0.53
C VAL A 90 -4.12 -0.92 -0.57
N PRO A 91 -3.91 0.42 -0.61
CA PRO A 91 -4.44 1.24 -1.70
C PRO A 91 -3.87 0.87 -3.07
N ALA A 92 -2.57 0.50 -3.11
CA ALA A 92 -1.92 0.10 -4.36
C ALA A 92 -2.53 -1.18 -4.94
N LYS A 93 -2.82 -2.20 -4.11
CA LYS A 93 -3.51 -3.42 -4.53
C LYS A 93 -4.92 -3.12 -5.05
N LEU A 94 -5.66 -2.25 -4.37
CA LEU A 94 -6.98 -1.82 -4.80
C LEU A 94 -6.93 -1.11 -6.17
N LEU A 95 -6.00 -0.19 -6.37
CA LEU A 95 -5.81 0.50 -7.64
C LEU A 95 -5.41 -0.47 -8.76
N LYS A 96 -4.58 -1.48 -8.46
CA LYS A 96 -4.22 -2.52 -9.42
C LYS A 96 -5.44 -3.33 -9.87
N GLU A 97 -6.35 -3.71 -8.96
CA GLU A 97 -7.59 -4.42 -9.32
C GLU A 97 -8.45 -3.62 -10.31
N TYR A 98 -8.50 -2.30 -10.18
CA TYR A 98 -9.21 -1.45 -11.14
C TYR A 98 -8.51 -1.43 -12.51
N LYS A 99 -7.18 -1.30 -12.51
CA LYS A 99 -6.37 -1.33 -13.74
C LYS A 99 -6.50 -2.68 -14.47
N ASP A 100 -6.50 -3.79 -13.76
CA ASP A 100 -6.66 -5.14 -14.32
C ASP A 100 -8.05 -5.34 -14.97
N LYS A 101 -9.08 -4.64 -14.47
CA LYS A 101 -10.43 -4.61 -15.05
C LYS A 101 -10.55 -3.67 -16.26
N LYS A 102 -9.42 -3.21 -16.82
CA LYS A 102 -9.36 -2.24 -17.94
C LYS A 102 -10.06 -0.91 -17.63
N GLN A 103 -10.19 -0.57 -16.38
CA GLN A 103 -10.65 0.74 -15.95
C GLN A 103 -9.40 1.60 -15.71
N GLU A 104 -9.18 2.60 -16.55
CA GLU A 104 -8.04 3.52 -16.41
C GLU A 104 -8.17 4.41 -15.16
N ILE A 105 -9.35 4.47 -14.58
CA ILE A 105 -9.71 5.31 -13.44
C ILE A 105 -10.21 4.43 -12.29
N PRO A 106 -9.74 4.61 -11.07
CA PRO A 106 -8.87 5.69 -10.53
C PRO A 106 -7.40 5.55 -10.95
N ALA A 107 -6.79 6.65 -11.43
CA ALA A 107 -5.39 6.70 -11.82
C ALA A 107 -4.52 7.20 -10.67
N LEU A 108 -3.37 6.57 -10.43
CA LEU A 108 -2.39 7.04 -9.47
C LEU A 108 -1.67 8.28 -10.03
N LYS A 109 -1.66 9.38 -9.28
CA LYS A 109 -0.86 10.58 -9.55
C LYS A 109 0.45 10.55 -8.79
N GLY A 110 0.38 10.22 -7.52
CA GLY A 110 1.52 10.11 -6.64
C GLY A 110 1.14 9.46 -5.32
N ALA A 111 2.12 9.05 -4.58
CA ALA A 111 1.95 8.46 -3.26
C ALA A 111 3.11 8.85 -2.35
N PHE A 112 2.81 8.91 -1.07
CA PHE A 112 3.78 8.97 0.00
C PHE A 112 3.66 7.68 0.82
N ALA A 113 4.69 6.87 0.79
CA ALA A 113 4.71 5.58 1.47
C ALA A 113 6.12 5.28 1.98
N GLU A 114 6.25 4.79 3.22
CA GLU A 114 7.53 4.44 3.85
C GLU A 114 8.56 5.59 3.72
N GLU A 115 8.14 6.82 4.05
CA GLU A 115 8.97 8.04 3.96
C GLU A 115 9.54 8.34 2.56
N SER A 116 9.01 7.69 1.54
CA SER A 116 9.43 7.83 0.15
C SER A 116 8.33 8.39 -0.73
N PHE A 117 8.72 9.16 -1.74
CA PHE A 117 7.81 9.78 -2.71
C PHE A 117 7.76 8.97 -3.99
N PHE A 118 6.57 8.62 -4.40
CA PHE A 118 6.31 7.90 -5.66
C PHE A 118 5.46 8.81 -6.56
N VAL A 119 6.03 9.25 -7.66
CA VAL A 119 5.38 10.15 -8.62
C VAL A 119 5.10 9.40 -9.91
N GLY A 120 3.86 9.45 -10.39
CA GLY A 120 3.44 8.85 -11.65
C GLY A 120 2.76 7.48 -11.51
N ALA A 121 2.00 7.13 -12.55
CA ALA A 121 1.22 5.89 -12.62
C ALA A 121 2.10 4.62 -12.76
N ASP A 122 3.35 4.78 -13.24
CA ASP A 122 4.29 3.66 -13.45
C ASP A 122 4.78 3.07 -12.13
N LYS A 123 4.80 3.89 -11.08
CA LYS A 123 5.24 3.48 -9.74
C LYS A 123 4.22 2.58 -8.99
N LEU A 124 3.06 2.35 -9.57
CA LEU A 124 2.04 1.48 -8.97
C LEU A 124 2.56 0.06 -8.74
N ALA A 125 3.37 -0.49 -9.64
CA ALA A 125 3.93 -1.82 -9.50
C ALA A 125 4.91 -1.92 -8.31
N GLU A 126 5.73 -0.90 -8.11
CA GLU A 126 6.64 -0.79 -6.96
C GLU A 126 5.85 -0.71 -5.65
N LEU A 127 4.80 0.14 -5.60
CA LEU A 127 3.93 0.31 -4.44
C LEU A 127 3.18 -0.97 -4.05
N VAL A 128 2.79 -1.79 -5.02
CA VAL A 128 2.16 -3.10 -4.77
C VAL A 128 3.16 -4.09 -4.18
N ALA A 129 4.44 -3.99 -4.58
CA ALA A 129 5.51 -4.85 -4.10
C ALA A 129 6.01 -4.50 -2.69
N ILE A 130 5.69 -3.31 -2.18
CA ILE A 130 6.03 -2.91 -0.81
C ILE A 130 5.33 -3.87 0.17
N LYS A 131 6.12 -4.50 1.03
CA LYS A 131 5.62 -5.36 2.11
C LYS A 131 5.22 -4.51 3.30
N SER A 132 4.18 -4.90 4.00
CA SER A 132 3.82 -4.25 5.25
C SER A 132 4.88 -4.52 6.34
N LYS A 133 4.95 -3.66 7.36
CA LYS A 133 5.87 -3.83 8.49
C LYS A 133 5.76 -5.23 9.11
N ASN A 134 4.55 -5.74 9.28
CA ASN A 134 4.32 -7.06 9.84
C ASN A 134 4.80 -8.19 8.92
N GLU A 135 4.63 -8.03 7.59
CA GLU A 135 5.15 -8.97 6.60
C GLU A 135 6.69 -8.99 6.59
N LEU A 136 7.33 -7.83 6.70
CA LEU A 136 8.80 -7.73 6.80
C LEU A 136 9.32 -8.40 8.07
N ILE A 137 8.67 -8.18 9.20
CA ILE A 137 9.04 -8.84 10.47
C ILE A 137 8.87 -10.36 10.35
N ALA A 138 7.77 -10.82 9.74
CA ALA A 138 7.54 -12.25 9.52
C ALA A 138 8.61 -12.88 8.61
N ASP A 139 9.02 -12.17 7.56
CA ASP A 139 10.11 -12.61 6.67
C ASP A 139 11.45 -12.74 7.43
N VAL A 140 11.80 -11.75 8.25
CA VAL A 140 13.02 -11.79 9.05
C VAL A 140 12.99 -12.96 10.04
N VAL A 141 11.86 -13.18 10.71
CA VAL A 141 11.68 -14.33 11.63
C VAL A 141 11.80 -15.65 10.86
N ALA A 142 11.19 -15.74 9.67
CA ALA A 142 11.29 -16.93 8.82
C ALA A 142 12.74 -17.20 8.37
N LEU A 143 13.49 -16.17 8.01
CA LEU A 143 14.91 -16.28 7.67
C LEU A 143 15.76 -16.75 8.87
N LEU A 144 15.49 -16.25 10.07
CA LEU A 144 16.19 -16.68 11.29
C LEU A 144 15.85 -18.14 11.65
N GLN A 145 14.64 -18.59 11.37
CA GLN A 145 14.22 -19.98 11.61
C GLN A 145 14.67 -20.94 10.51
N SER A 146 15.00 -20.45 9.32
CA SER A 146 15.39 -21.26 8.15
C SER A 146 16.59 -22.18 8.44
N PRO A 147 17.70 -21.72 9.04
CA PRO A 147 18.81 -22.60 9.38
C PRO A 147 18.41 -23.76 10.31
N ILE A 148 17.58 -23.48 11.29
CA ILE A 148 17.08 -24.48 12.26
C ILE A 148 16.21 -25.51 11.53
N LYS A 149 15.29 -25.08 10.68
CA LYS A 149 14.45 -25.98 9.86
C LYS A 149 15.28 -26.83 8.91
N ASN A 150 16.32 -26.28 8.29
CA ASN A 150 17.20 -26.99 7.37
C ASN A 150 18.03 -28.07 8.12
N VAL A 151 18.53 -27.74 9.31
CA VAL A 151 19.24 -28.71 10.16
C VAL A 151 18.29 -29.82 10.64
N MET A 152 17.09 -29.46 11.11
CA MET A 152 16.07 -30.43 11.52
C MET A 152 15.63 -31.33 10.34
N SER A 153 15.47 -30.76 9.16
CA SER A 153 15.15 -31.52 7.93
C SER A 153 16.29 -32.45 7.54
N GLY A 154 17.55 -32.01 7.69
CA GLY A 154 18.74 -32.83 7.46
C GLY A 154 18.85 -34.01 8.44
N LEU A 155 18.53 -33.80 9.71
CA LEU A 155 18.49 -34.87 10.73
C LEU A 155 17.37 -35.87 10.46
N ASN A 156 16.19 -35.41 10.01
CA ASN A 156 15.08 -36.29 9.59
C ASN A 156 15.36 -37.05 8.28
N ALA A 157 16.30 -36.61 7.45
CA ALA A 157 16.73 -37.34 6.27
C ALA A 157 17.44 -38.66 6.64
N GLY A 158 18.07 -38.72 7.82
CA GLY A 158 18.63 -39.96 8.37
C GLY A 158 17.59 -41.07 8.54
N GLY A 159 16.38 -40.75 8.97
CA GLY A 159 15.26 -41.70 9.05
C GLY A 159 14.80 -42.21 7.69
N LYS A 160 14.83 -41.36 6.64
CA LYS A 160 14.53 -41.77 5.28
C LYS A 160 15.61 -42.66 4.67
N LEU A 161 16.88 -42.41 5.00
CA LEU A 161 18.01 -43.26 4.58
C LEU A 161 17.93 -44.66 5.24
N HIS A 162 17.53 -44.71 6.53
CA HIS A 162 17.33 -46.00 7.22
C HIS A 162 16.21 -46.80 6.57
N GLY A 163 15.08 -46.19 6.27
CA GLY A 163 13.97 -46.85 5.56
C GLY A 163 14.34 -47.33 4.14
N LEU A 164 15.20 -46.59 3.43
CA LEU A 164 15.73 -47.02 2.13
C LEU A 164 16.68 -48.22 2.25
N LEU A 165 17.55 -48.24 3.26
CA LEU A 165 18.45 -49.36 3.54
C LEU A 165 17.68 -50.61 3.92
N ASP A 166 16.63 -50.50 4.76
CA ASP A 166 15.79 -51.63 5.11
C ASP A 166 15.02 -52.18 3.91
N ALA A 167 14.49 -51.32 3.04
CA ALA A 167 13.84 -51.73 1.78
C ALA A 167 14.79 -52.41 0.80
N ILE A 168 16.09 -52.02 0.74
CA ILE A 168 17.09 -52.71 -0.07
C ILE A 168 17.49 -54.03 0.55
N ALA A 169 17.56 -54.15 1.88
CA ALA A 169 17.90 -55.37 2.58
C ALA A 169 16.76 -56.42 2.41
N GLU A 170 15.48 -56.00 2.43
CA GLU A 170 14.36 -56.87 2.16
C GLU A 170 14.27 -57.36 0.71
N ARG A 171 14.73 -56.56 -0.26
CA ARG A 171 14.74 -56.89 -1.68
C ARG A 171 15.84 -57.91 -2.06
N ASN A 172 16.85 -58.03 -1.21
CA ASN A 172 18.01 -58.92 -1.41
C ASN A 172 17.88 -60.23 -0.61
N LYS A 173 16.74 -60.49 0.02
CA LYS A 173 16.31 -61.77 0.58
C LYS A 173 15.36 -62.46 -0.42
#